data_c4b7d5e9776430f5f9555ac69937873e
#
_entry.id   c4b7d5e9776430f5f9555ac69937873e
#
_cell.length_a   1.000
_cell.length_b   1.000
_cell.length_c   1.000
_cell.angle_alpha   90.00
_cell.angle_beta   90.00
_cell.angle_gamma   90.00
#
_symmetry.space_group_name_H-M   'P 1'
#
loop_
_entity.id
_entity.type
_entity.pdbx_description
1 polymer ?
#
loop_
_entity_poly.entity_id
_entity_poly.type
_entity_poly.pdbx_seq_one_letter_code
_entity_poly.pdbx_strand_id
1 'polypeptide(L)'
;MKVVVAVDSFKGSMTSMEAGMAVKAGILAAKKDAEVIVKPLADGGEGTTDALIEGLKGERVDVTVTGPYHEPVQAYYGYLRESNTAVMEMATAAGITLSDKKEPMTATTYGVGELILHAIGRGIRNFIIGIGGSATNDGGVGMLRAFGYKFLDEKGEDVGEGGQALARIASVEISDKKELLSQCNFRIACDVTNPLCGSQGATYIYGPQKGVTPDILPVLDAGMKNYAEVTAKVIGKDNQNAAGAGAAGGLGFAFLNYMDGELTPGIQLILDAVHIEDEMKDADVVVTGEGCLDHQTAMGKAPVGVAKLGKKYGAKTIAFAGSVAKEAVACNEAGIDAFFPIVRGISTLEEAMDPDTAKANMAATAEQVFRLL
;
A
#
# COMPACT_ATOMS: atom_id res chain seq x y z
N MET A 1 22.37 -12.26 22.10
CA MET A 1 21.29 -12.64 21.16
C MET A 1 20.75 -11.34 20.55
N LYS A 2 20.82 -11.23 19.23
CA LYS A 2 20.24 -10.11 18.49
C LYS A 2 18.87 -10.51 17.93
N VAL A 3 17.85 -9.69 18.21
CA VAL A 3 16.47 -9.94 17.77
C VAL A 3 15.98 -8.75 16.97
N VAL A 4 15.52 -9.00 15.75
CA VAL A 4 14.85 -7.99 14.92
C VAL A 4 13.35 -8.22 14.98
N VAL A 5 12.60 -7.18 15.35
CA VAL A 5 11.15 -7.22 15.51
C VAL A 5 10.53 -6.32 14.45
N ALA A 6 9.71 -6.92 13.58
CA ALA A 6 8.93 -6.24 12.55
C ALA A 6 7.54 -6.87 12.48
N VAL A 7 6.61 -6.26 13.18
CA VAL A 7 5.23 -6.74 13.35
C VAL A 7 4.28 -5.74 12.70
N ASP A 8 3.35 -6.22 11.88
CA ASP A 8 2.32 -5.37 11.28
C ASP A 8 1.29 -4.93 12.32
N SER A 9 0.49 -3.96 11.98
CA SER A 9 -0.57 -3.44 12.84
C SER A 9 -1.62 -4.51 13.17
N PHE A 10 -2.11 -4.50 14.40
CA PHE A 10 -3.29 -5.24 14.80
C PHE A 10 -4.48 -4.32 14.66
N LYS A 11 -5.07 -4.29 13.47
CA LYS A 11 -6.11 -3.32 13.08
C LYS A 11 -7.18 -3.18 14.14
N GLY A 12 -7.43 -1.94 14.57
CA GLY A 12 -8.38 -1.61 15.63
C GLY A 12 -7.91 -1.90 17.06
N SER A 13 -6.63 -2.31 17.25
CA SER A 13 -6.06 -2.64 18.56
C SER A 13 -4.70 -1.95 18.80
N MET A 14 -3.66 -2.32 18.04
CA MET A 14 -2.30 -1.79 18.22
C MET A 14 -1.69 -1.33 16.89
N THR A 15 -0.94 -0.23 16.92
CA THR A 15 -0.07 0.13 15.79
C THR A 15 1.09 -0.88 15.65
N SER A 16 1.77 -0.87 14.51
CA SER A 16 2.97 -1.67 14.27
C SER A 16 4.03 -1.43 15.33
N MET A 17 4.28 -0.18 15.68
CA MET A 17 5.28 0.18 16.69
C MET A 17 4.86 -0.22 18.11
N GLU A 18 3.59 -0.06 18.48
CA GLU A 18 3.07 -0.51 19.77
C GLU A 18 3.21 -2.02 19.94
N ALA A 19 2.83 -2.80 18.91
CA ALA A 19 2.99 -4.25 18.90
C ALA A 19 4.47 -4.66 19.01
N GLY A 20 5.34 -4.02 18.22
CA GLY A 20 6.79 -4.26 18.26
C GLY A 20 7.42 -3.93 19.62
N MET A 21 7.00 -2.84 20.24
CA MET A 21 7.48 -2.46 21.59
C MET A 21 6.97 -3.40 22.68
N ALA A 22 5.75 -3.91 22.57
CA ALA A 22 5.22 -4.92 23.47
C ALA A 22 6.02 -6.24 23.37
N VAL A 23 6.33 -6.68 22.13
CA VAL A 23 7.23 -7.83 21.88
C VAL A 23 8.60 -7.59 22.55
N LYS A 24 9.21 -6.42 22.32
CA LYS A 24 10.50 -6.04 22.93
C LYS A 24 10.46 -6.12 24.44
N ALA A 25 9.41 -5.61 25.08
CA ALA A 25 9.24 -5.68 26.53
C ALA A 25 9.23 -7.14 27.02
N GLY A 26 8.51 -8.04 26.36
CA GLY A 26 8.47 -9.46 26.68
C GLY A 26 9.83 -10.15 26.50
N ILE A 27 10.53 -9.85 25.40
CA ILE A 27 11.88 -10.39 25.15
C ILE A 27 12.84 -9.99 26.27
N LEU A 28 12.89 -8.71 26.62
CA LEU A 28 13.80 -8.20 27.65
C LEU A 28 13.46 -8.70 29.05
N ALA A 29 12.20 -9.05 29.33
CA ALA A 29 11.80 -9.71 30.58
C ALA A 29 12.38 -11.13 30.68
N ALA A 30 12.49 -11.86 29.58
CA ALA A 30 13.10 -13.20 29.52
C ALA A 30 14.62 -13.18 29.35
N LYS A 31 15.14 -12.28 28.54
CA LYS A 31 16.55 -12.17 28.08
C LYS A 31 17.04 -10.74 28.22
N LYS A 32 17.47 -10.37 29.42
CA LYS A 32 17.84 -8.99 29.78
C LYS A 32 18.95 -8.40 28.89
N ASP A 33 19.87 -9.24 28.44
CA ASP A 33 21.04 -8.84 27.65
C ASP A 33 20.80 -8.99 26.11
N ALA A 34 19.55 -9.21 25.68
CA ALA A 34 19.25 -9.27 24.26
C ALA A 34 19.30 -7.87 23.62
N GLU A 35 19.92 -7.78 22.47
CA GLU A 35 19.82 -6.62 21.60
C GLU A 35 18.52 -6.74 20.81
N VAL A 36 17.55 -5.84 21.03
CA VAL A 36 16.23 -5.90 20.41
C VAL A 36 15.98 -4.64 19.57
N ILE A 37 15.94 -4.81 18.27
CA ILE A 37 15.70 -3.75 17.29
C ILE A 37 14.27 -3.86 16.79
N VAL A 38 13.49 -2.79 16.94
CA VAL A 38 12.11 -2.71 16.47
C VAL A 38 12.06 -1.83 15.23
N LYS A 39 11.49 -2.35 14.15
CA LYS A 39 11.25 -1.65 12.90
C LYS A 39 9.74 -1.62 12.60
N PRO A 40 9.21 -0.53 12.05
CA PRO A 40 7.82 -0.49 11.62
C PRO A 40 7.61 -1.47 10.47
N LEU A 41 6.41 -2.03 10.39
CA LEU A 41 5.99 -2.91 9.31
C LEU A 41 4.60 -2.50 8.82
N ALA A 42 4.36 -2.67 7.53
CA ALA A 42 3.08 -2.55 6.87
C ALA A 42 3.12 -3.36 5.58
N ASP A 43 1.96 -3.59 4.97
CA ASP A 43 1.84 -4.38 3.72
C ASP A 43 1.74 -3.51 2.45
N GLY A 44 1.86 -2.18 2.57
CA GLY A 44 1.67 -1.25 1.45
C GLY A 44 0.22 -0.79 1.26
N GLY A 45 -0.70 -1.31 2.07
CA GLY A 45 -2.11 -0.92 2.10
C GLY A 45 -2.40 0.19 3.11
N GLU A 46 -3.65 0.21 3.61
CA GLU A 46 -4.14 1.18 4.58
C GLU A 46 -3.32 1.17 5.88
N GLY A 47 -2.90 2.37 6.32
CA GLY A 47 -2.09 2.59 7.53
C GLY A 47 -0.58 2.51 7.30
N THR A 48 -0.13 2.25 6.08
CA THR A 48 1.31 2.22 5.73
C THR A 48 1.97 3.56 5.99
N THR A 49 1.32 4.67 5.62
CA THR A 49 1.85 6.03 5.81
C THR A 49 2.06 6.32 7.30
N ASP A 50 1.08 6.01 8.14
CA ASP A 50 1.16 6.25 9.58
C ASP A 50 2.24 5.37 10.24
N ALA A 51 2.36 4.09 9.84
CA ALA A 51 3.39 3.19 10.35
C ALA A 51 4.80 3.69 10.04
N LEU A 52 5.04 4.22 8.82
CA LEU A 52 6.33 4.77 8.44
C LEU A 52 6.61 6.14 9.09
N ILE A 53 5.59 7.00 9.26
CA ILE A 53 5.73 8.25 10.03
C ILE A 53 6.16 7.93 11.46
N GLU A 54 5.45 7.04 12.15
CA GLU A 54 5.74 6.68 13.54
C GLU A 54 7.13 6.05 13.68
N GLY A 55 7.41 5.03 12.86
CA GLY A 55 8.63 4.24 12.99
C GLY A 55 9.89 4.95 12.53
N LEU A 56 9.81 5.83 11.54
CA LEU A 56 10.95 6.58 11.00
C LEU A 56 10.98 8.05 11.45
N LYS A 57 10.13 8.42 12.42
CA LYS A 57 10.00 9.79 12.94
C LYS A 57 9.76 10.81 11.81
N GLY A 58 8.91 10.42 10.87
CA GLY A 58 8.50 11.27 9.76
C GLY A 58 7.59 12.41 10.22
N GLU A 59 7.40 13.38 9.35
CA GLU A 59 6.46 14.50 9.53
C GLU A 59 5.17 14.20 8.78
N ARG A 60 4.01 14.25 9.45
CA ARG A 60 2.72 14.23 8.78
C ARG A 60 2.43 15.58 8.16
N VAL A 61 2.04 15.59 6.90
CA VAL A 61 1.72 16.80 6.14
C VAL A 61 0.29 16.66 5.61
N ASP A 62 -0.62 17.40 6.22
CA ASP A 62 -2.02 17.45 5.81
C ASP A 62 -2.23 18.43 4.66
N VAL A 63 -3.02 18.05 3.67
CA VAL A 63 -3.29 18.83 2.46
C VAL A 63 -4.77 18.70 2.09
N THR A 64 -5.44 19.81 1.85
CA THR A 64 -6.79 19.77 1.27
C THR A 64 -6.68 19.60 -0.24
N VAL A 65 -7.29 18.53 -0.77
CA VAL A 65 -7.29 18.19 -2.19
C VAL A 65 -8.70 17.90 -2.69
N THR A 66 -8.84 17.77 -4.00
CA THR A 66 -10.09 17.35 -4.65
C THR A 66 -10.36 15.88 -4.37
N GLY A 67 -11.50 15.57 -3.77
CA GLY A 67 -11.97 14.21 -3.53
C GLY A 67 -12.46 13.51 -4.79
N PRO A 68 -12.82 12.21 -4.67
CA PRO A 68 -13.19 11.39 -5.84
C PRO A 68 -14.43 11.89 -6.57
N TYR A 69 -15.28 12.69 -5.93
CA TYR A 69 -16.51 13.26 -6.50
C TYR A 69 -16.51 14.79 -6.44
N HIS A 70 -15.33 15.41 -6.54
CA HIS A 70 -15.06 16.84 -6.59
C HIS A 70 -15.32 17.63 -5.30
N GLU A 71 -15.66 16.99 -4.19
CA GLU A 71 -15.68 17.64 -2.88
C GLU A 71 -14.25 17.82 -2.33
N PRO A 72 -13.97 18.86 -1.55
CA PRO A 72 -12.68 18.98 -0.90
C PRO A 72 -12.55 17.91 0.22
N VAL A 73 -11.43 17.20 0.22
CA VAL A 73 -11.10 16.22 1.24
C VAL A 73 -9.77 16.53 1.91
N GLN A 74 -9.62 16.14 3.17
CA GLN A 74 -8.36 16.22 3.90
C GLN A 74 -7.55 14.96 3.60
N ALA A 75 -6.54 15.08 2.75
CA ALA A 75 -5.55 14.05 2.50
C ALA A 75 -4.26 14.35 3.26
N TYR A 76 -3.34 13.41 3.32
CA TYR A 76 -2.03 13.62 3.93
C TYR A 76 -0.97 12.71 3.33
N TYR A 77 0.28 13.07 3.58
CA TYR A 77 1.43 12.20 3.33
C TYR A 77 2.44 12.30 4.48
N GLY A 78 3.25 11.26 4.64
CA GLY A 78 4.40 11.25 5.53
C GLY A 78 5.63 11.79 4.81
N TYR A 79 6.33 12.76 5.41
CA TYR A 79 7.62 13.23 4.89
C TYR A 79 8.77 12.63 5.71
N LEU A 80 9.54 11.77 5.09
CA LEU A 80 10.74 11.16 5.65
C LEU A 80 11.96 12.03 5.29
N ARG A 81 12.43 12.82 6.24
CA ARG A 81 13.46 13.85 6.01
C ARG A 81 14.80 13.26 5.57
N GLU A 82 15.23 12.15 6.20
CA GLU A 82 16.55 11.55 5.94
C GLU A 82 16.71 11.07 4.50
N SER A 83 15.66 10.49 3.93
CA SER A 83 15.63 10.00 2.53
C SER A 83 15.03 10.99 1.54
N ASN A 84 14.55 12.15 1.99
CA ASN A 84 13.75 13.11 1.21
C ASN A 84 12.61 12.43 0.44
N THR A 85 11.85 11.59 1.13
CA THR A 85 10.79 10.74 0.55
C THR A 85 9.42 11.16 1.07
N ALA A 86 8.44 11.28 0.18
CA ALA A 86 7.03 11.33 0.55
C ALA A 86 6.44 9.91 0.49
N VAL A 87 5.80 9.51 1.57
CA VAL A 87 4.99 8.27 1.64
C VAL A 87 3.53 8.66 1.67
N MET A 88 2.73 8.13 0.77
CA MET A 88 1.31 8.48 0.68
C MET A 88 0.45 7.29 0.23
N GLU A 89 -0.80 7.33 0.62
CA GLU A 89 -1.82 6.41 0.17
C GLU A 89 -2.83 7.15 -0.71
N MET A 90 -3.04 6.68 -1.93
CA MET A 90 -4.00 7.30 -2.85
C MET A 90 -5.42 7.35 -2.25
N ALA A 91 -5.72 6.42 -1.35
CA ALA A 91 -7.02 6.32 -0.69
C ALA A 91 -7.35 7.54 0.18
N THR A 92 -6.37 8.32 0.65
CA THR A 92 -6.62 9.55 1.40
C THR A 92 -7.21 10.66 0.52
N ALA A 93 -6.96 10.61 -0.79
CA ALA A 93 -7.43 11.59 -1.77
C ALA A 93 -8.57 11.06 -2.67
N ALA A 94 -8.56 9.74 -3.00
CA ALA A 94 -9.49 9.14 -3.94
C ALA A 94 -9.96 7.74 -3.49
N GLY A 95 -10.10 7.53 -2.18
CA GLY A 95 -10.47 6.26 -1.57
C GLY A 95 -11.96 5.98 -1.57
N ILE A 96 -12.31 4.69 -1.56
CA ILE A 96 -13.70 4.20 -1.55
C ILE A 96 -14.42 4.49 -0.22
N THR A 97 -13.67 4.74 0.85
CA THR A 97 -14.20 5.05 2.19
C THR A 97 -14.47 6.54 2.40
N LEU A 98 -14.05 7.41 1.48
CA LEU A 98 -14.27 8.86 1.60
C LEU A 98 -15.71 9.28 1.35
N SER A 99 -16.52 8.43 0.71
CA SER A 99 -17.92 8.72 0.41
C SER A 99 -18.72 7.42 0.27
N ASP A 100 -20.01 7.48 0.61
CA ASP A 100 -20.95 6.40 0.35
C ASP A 100 -21.35 6.29 -1.14
N LYS A 101 -20.98 7.30 -1.96
CA LYS A 101 -21.22 7.28 -3.39
C LYS A 101 -20.36 6.20 -4.07
N LYS A 102 -20.96 5.56 -5.06
CA LYS A 102 -20.30 4.56 -5.92
C LYS A 102 -20.61 4.88 -7.37
N GLU A 103 -19.92 5.88 -7.90
CA GLU A 103 -20.15 6.43 -9.23
C GLU A 103 -18.87 6.36 -10.08
N PRO A 104 -18.46 5.17 -10.56
CA PRO A 104 -17.19 4.97 -11.26
C PRO A 104 -17.10 5.72 -12.58
N MET A 105 -18.25 6.15 -13.14
CA MET A 105 -18.32 6.95 -14.35
C MET A 105 -17.73 8.35 -14.18
N THR A 106 -17.86 8.93 -12.97
CA THR A 106 -17.47 10.32 -12.67
C THR A 106 -16.33 10.44 -11.65
N ALA A 107 -16.03 9.35 -10.90
CA ALA A 107 -14.98 9.37 -9.90
C ALA A 107 -13.60 9.66 -10.51
N THR A 108 -12.85 10.56 -9.89
CA THR A 108 -11.57 11.08 -10.40
C THR A 108 -10.41 10.84 -9.45
N THR A 109 -9.22 10.63 -10.00
CA THR A 109 -7.93 10.60 -9.29
C THR A 109 -7.26 11.97 -9.21
N TYR A 110 -7.96 13.06 -9.51
CA TYR A 110 -7.38 14.42 -9.60
C TYR A 110 -6.66 14.82 -8.31
N GLY A 111 -7.26 14.60 -7.15
CA GLY A 111 -6.65 14.91 -5.85
C GLY A 111 -5.37 14.14 -5.53
N VAL A 112 -5.19 12.95 -6.12
CA VAL A 112 -3.91 12.22 -6.02
C VAL A 112 -2.79 13.02 -6.68
N GLY A 113 -3.08 13.61 -7.85
CA GLY A 113 -2.14 14.49 -8.54
C GLY A 113 -1.82 15.76 -7.76
N GLU A 114 -2.84 16.38 -7.13
CA GLU A 114 -2.64 17.56 -6.28
C GLU A 114 -1.76 17.23 -5.08
N LEU A 115 -1.96 16.09 -4.43
CA LEU A 115 -1.16 15.65 -3.28
C LEU A 115 0.31 15.45 -3.67
N ILE A 116 0.57 14.82 -4.80
CA ILE A 116 1.93 14.63 -5.35
C ILE A 116 2.56 15.98 -5.70
N LEU A 117 1.83 16.89 -6.37
CA LEU A 117 2.34 18.22 -6.72
C LEU A 117 2.67 19.06 -5.49
N HIS A 118 1.87 18.96 -4.42
CA HIS A 118 2.17 19.62 -3.15
C HIS A 118 3.53 19.16 -2.60
N ALA A 119 3.79 17.85 -2.59
CA ALA A 119 5.08 17.30 -2.14
C ALA A 119 6.24 17.74 -3.05
N ILE A 120 6.04 17.72 -4.39
CA ILE A 120 7.03 18.21 -5.36
C ILE A 120 7.36 19.69 -5.12
N GLY A 121 6.32 20.51 -4.81
CA GLY A 121 6.48 21.93 -4.48
C GLY A 121 7.31 22.20 -3.23
N ARG A 122 7.37 21.23 -2.31
CA ARG A 122 8.27 21.25 -1.13
C ARG A 122 9.69 20.75 -1.42
N GLY A 123 10.01 20.43 -2.66
CA GLY A 123 11.33 19.94 -3.08
C GLY A 123 11.53 18.43 -2.95
N ILE A 124 10.46 17.66 -2.65
CA ILE A 124 10.52 16.20 -2.56
C ILE A 124 10.56 15.61 -3.96
N ARG A 125 11.37 14.57 -4.16
CA ARG A 125 11.54 13.89 -5.46
C ARG A 125 11.43 12.36 -5.37
N ASN A 126 11.45 11.80 -4.16
CA ASN A 126 11.24 10.36 -3.96
C ASN A 126 9.84 10.11 -3.39
N PHE A 127 9.14 9.14 -3.97
CA PHE A 127 7.76 8.82 -3.62
C PHE A 127 7.59 7.33 -3.39
N ILE A 128 6.94 6.97 -2.29
CA ILE A 128 6.36 5.65 -2.03
C ILE A 128 4.86 5.85 -1.99
N ILE A 129 4.14 5.25 -2.91
CA ILE A 129 2.70 5.48 -3.07
C ILE A 129 1.95 4.16 -2.99
N GLY A 130 1.14 3.99 -1.94
CA GLY A 130 0.16 2.92 -1.83
C GLY A 130 -1.05 3.21 -2.72
N ILE A 131 -1.40 2.28 -3.61
CA ILE A 131 -2.53 2.46 -4.53
C ILE A 131 -3.75 1.58 -4.23
N GLY A 132 -3.80 0.98 -3.03
CA GLY A 132 -4.96 0.25 -2.54
C GLY A 132 -6.15 1.15 -2.19
N GLY A 133 -7.34 0.56 -2.04
CA GLY A 133 -8.54 1.23 -1.51
C GLY A 133 -9.22 2.26 -2.43
N SER A 134 -8.94 2.28 -3.73
CA SER A 134 -9.46 3.30 -4.68
C SER A 134 -10.97 3.24 -4.92
N ALA A 135 -11.62 4.41 -5.06
CA ALA A 135 -13.00 4.57 -5.54
C ALA A 135 -13.08 4.65 -7.08
N THR A 136 -11.99 4.91 -7.75
CA THR A 136 -11.91 5.38 -9.14
C THR A 136 -11.73 4.27 -10.16
N ASN A 137 -12.16 4.52 -11.39
CA ASN A 137 -11.93 3.68 -12.56
C ASN A 137 -11.63 4.57 -13.79
N ASP A 138 -10.79 5.59 -13.59
CA ASP A 138 -10.48 6.66 -14.54
C ASP A 138 -9.13 6.51 -15.24
N GLY A 139 -8.48 5.34 -15.11
CA GLY A 139 -7.17 5.11 -15.74
C GLY A 139 -6.03 5.96 -15.17
N GLY A 140 -6.25 6.70 -14.07
CA GLY A 140 -5.31 7.69 -13.55
C GLY A 140 -5.34 9.02 -14.34
N VAL A 141 -6.30 9.20 -15.25
CA VAL A 141 -6.42 10.40 -16.07
C VAL A 141 -6.63 11.65 -15.21
N GLY A 142 -7.42 11.57 -14.12
CA GLY A 142 -7.56 12.68 -13.18
C GLY A 142 -6.23 13.16 -12.62
N MET A 143 -5.39 12.25 -12.14
CA MET A 143 -4.04 12.55 -11.65
C MET A 143 -3.19 13.23 -12.72
N LEU A 144 -3.19 12.70 -13.94
CA LEU A 144 -2.43 13.27 -15.06
C LEU A 144 -2.93 14.67 -15.44
N ARG A 145 -4.23 14.92 -15.33
CA ARG A 145 -4.82 16.26 -15.55
C ARG A 145 -4.34 17.27 -14.51
N ALA A 146 -4.24 16.89 -13.24
CA ALA A 146 -3.67 17.75 -12.21
C ALA A 146 -2.20 18.11 -12.54
N PHE A 147 -1.46 17.19 -13.17
CA PHE A 147 -0.11 17.48 -13.67
C PHE A 147 -0.08 18.36 -14.92
N GLY A 148 -1.23 18.64 -15.55
CA GLY A 148 -1.34 19.50 -16.73
C GLY A 148 -1.38 18.75 -18.06
N TYR A 149 -1.48 17.43 -18.08
CA TYR A 149 -1.83 16.70 -19.32
C TYR A 149 -3.25 17.02 -19.72
N LYS A 150 -3.52 17.15 -21.03
CA LYS A 150 -4.86 17.34 -21.56
C LYS A 150 -5.25 16.15 -22.41
N PHE A 151 -6.47 15.69 -22.23
CA PHE A 151 -7.05 14.58 -22.96
C PHE A 151 -8.19 15.13 -23.83
N LEU A 152 -8.03 15.03 -25.14
CA LEU A 152 -8.89 15.68 -26.10
C LEU A 152 -9.63 14.66 -26.96
N ASP A 153 -10.85 14.97 -27.36
CA ASP A 153 -11.65 14.19 -28.28
C ASP A 153 -11.27 14.46 -29.77
N GLU A 154 -12.00 13.86 -30.71
CA GLU A 154 -11.78 14.03 -32.16
C GLU A 154 -11.94 15.47 -32.66
N LYS A 155 -12.63 16.32 -31.89
CA LYS A 155 -12.82 17.74 -32.21
C LYS A 155 -11.77 18.65 -31.58
N GLY A 156 -10.88 18.08 -30.74
CA GLY A 156 -9.93 18.84 -29.97
C GLY A 156 -10.53 19.45 -28.70
N GLU A 157 -11.71 19.01 -28.27
CA GLU A 157 -12.35 19.45 -27.02
C GLU A 157 -11.95 18.55 -25.87
N ASP A 158 -11.92 19.12 -24.66
CA ASP A 158 -11.59 18.38 -23.43
C ASP A 158 -12.62 17.26 -23.15
N VAL A 159 -12.15 16.04 -22.90
CA VAL A 159 -13.04 14.89 -22.68
C VAL A 159 -13.71 14.90 -21.29
N GLY A 160 -13.29 15.77 -20.37
CA GLY A 160 -13.77 15.77 -18.99
C GLY A 160 -13.09 14.71 -18.13
N GLU A 161 -13.78 14.21 -17.11
CA GLU A 161 -13.23 13.36 -16.06
C GLU A 161 -14.01 12.06 -15.85
N GLY A 162 -13.40 11.17 -15.05
CA GLY A 162 -13.95 9.88 -14.69
C GLY A 162 -13.85 8.81 -15.77
N GLY A 163 -14.31 7.61 -15.46
CA GLY A 163 -14.26 6.47 -16.38
C GLY A 163 -15.00 6.70 -17.70
N GLN A 164 -16.07 7.52 -17.70
CA GLN A 164 -16.84 7.85 -18.89
C GLN A 164 -16.05 8.65 -19.95
N ALA A 165 -15.01 9.36 -19.53
CA ALA A 165 -14.20 10.20 -20.43
C ALA A 165 -13.30 9.36 -21.34
N LEU A 166 -12.84 8.21 -20.88
CA LEU A 166 -11.78 7.41 -21.50
C LEU A 166 -12.12 6.96 -22.93
N ALA A 167 -13.37 6.61 -23.18
CA ALA A 167 -13.81 6.17 -24.52
C ALA A 167 -13.76 7.27 -25.58
N ARG A 168 -13.72 8.55 -25.18
CA ARG A 168 -13.71 9.70 -26.09
C ARG A 168 -12.31 10.25 -26.37
N ILE A 169 -11.29 9.76 -25.67
CA ILE A 169 -9.91 10.24 -25.85
C ILE A 169 -9.44 9.89 -27.28
N ALA A 170 -9.10 10.91 -28.06
CA ALA A 170 -8.53 10.78 -29.39
C ALA A 170 -7.06 11.24 -29.43
N SER A 171 -6.67 12.18 -28.55
CA SER A 171 -5.30 12.65 -28.43
C SER A 171 -4.94 13.08 -26.99
N VAL A 172 -3.65 13.17 -26.72
CA VAL A 172 -3.11 13.64 -25.45
C VAL A 172 -2.09 14.75 -25.71
N GLU A 173 -2.30 15.92 -25.10
CA GLU A 173 -1.29 16.96 -25.05
C GLU A 173 -0.39 16.73 -23.82
N ILE A 174 0.90 16.74 -24.07
CA ILE A 174 1.91 16.50 -23.03
C ILE A 174 2.01 17.73 -22.12
N SER A 175 2.07 17.48 -20.80
CA SER A 175 2.24 18.51 -19.79
C SER A 175 3.60 19.23 -19.91
N ASP A 176 3.60 20.52 -19.63
CA ASP A 176 4.80 21.34 -19.42
C ASP A 176 5.59 20.90 -18.17
N LYS A 177 4.96 20.19 -17.23
CA LYS A 177 5.62 19.63 -16.04
C LYS A 177 6.29 18.28 -16.29
N LYS A 178 6.26 17.73 -17.51
CA LYS A 178 6.87 16.43 -17.83
C LYS A 178 8.31 16.33 -17.37
N GLU A 179 9.11 17.39 -17.62
CA GLU A 179 10.52 17.43 -17.22
C GLU A 179 10.70 17.44 -15.69
N LEU A 180 9.82 18.14 -14.98
CA LEU A 180 9.81 18.14 -13.51
C LEU A 180 9.43 16.75 -12.95
N LEU A 181 8.45 16.11 -13.53
CA LEU A 181 8.01 14.76 -13.13
C LEU A 181 9.09 13.70 -13.41
N SER A 182 9.87 13.85 -14.49
CA SER A 182 10.96 12.92 -14.81
C SER A 182 12.15 13.00 -13.84
N GLN A 183 12.23 14.05 -13.02
CA GLN A 183 13.21 14.17 -11.93
C GLN A 183 12.76 13.45 -10.64
N CYS A 184 11.54 12.91 -10.63
CA CYS A 184 10.97 12.22 -9.48
C CYS A 184 11.11 10.70 -9.65
N ASN A 185 11.32 10.02 -8.53
CA ASN A 185 11.34 8.57 -8.45
C ASN A 185 10.03 8.10 -7.82
N PHE A 186 9.22 7.35 -8.56
CA PHE A 186 7.93 6.86 -8.13
C PHE A 186 7.97 5.35 -7.91
N ARG A 187 7.94 4.93 -6.65
CA ARG A 187 7.84 3.53 -6.23
C ARG A 187 6.40 3.28 -5.75
N ILE A 188 5.70 2.39 -6.41
CA ILE A 188 4.26 2.19 -6.23
C ILE A 188 4.01 0.84 -5.58
N ALA A 189 3.43 0.84 -4.37
CA ALA A 189 3.05 -0.38 -3.69
C ALA A 189 1.83 -1.00 -4.39
N CYS A 190 2.03 -2.17 -4.99
CA CYS A 190 1.03 -2.85 -5.79
C CYS A 190 1.15 -4.37 -5.61
N ASP A 191 0.16 -4.98 -4.94
CA ASP A 191 0.14 -6.43 -4.66
C ASP A 191 -0.75 -7.22 -5.62
N VAL A 192 -1.27 -6.57 -6.67
CA VAL A 192 -2.09 -7.21 -7.69
C VAL A 192 -1.38 -7.24 -9.05
N THR A 193 -1.70 -8.24 -9.85
CA THR A 193 -1.04 -8.47 -11.15
C THR A 193 -1.96 -8.26 -12.35
N ASN A 194 -3.17 -7.74 -12.13
CA ASN A 194 -4.18 -7.57 -13.16
C ASN A 194 -3.72 -6.58 -14.24
N PRO A 195 -3.94 -6.89 -15.53
CA PRO A 195 -3.72 -5.96 -16.64
C PRO A 195 -4.73 -4.81 -16.59
N LEU A 196 -4.55 -3.80 -17.44
CA LEU A 196 -5.42 -2.63 -17.46
C LEU A 196 -6.87 -2.98 -17.85
N CYS A 197 -7.06 -3.73 -18.93
CA CYS A 197 -8.37 -4.02 -19.51
C CYS A 197 -8.56 -5.52 -19.82
N GLY A 198 -9.78 -5.88 -20.27
CA GLY A 198 -10.20 -7.25 -20.53
C GLY A 198 -10.76 -7.95 -19.28
N SER A 199 -11.15 -9.23 -19.42
CA SER A 199 -11.86 -9.98 -18.38
C SER A 199 -11.11 -10.10 -17.03
N GLN A 200 -9.79 -9.92 -17.04
CA GLN A 200 -8.95 -9.88 -15.85
C GLN A 200 -8.47 -8.46 -15.52
N GLY A 201 -8.98 -7.45 -16.23
CA GLY A 201 -8.58 -6.05 -16.09
C GLY A 201 -9.25 -5.31 -14.95
N ALA A 202 -8.84 -4.06 -14.78
CA ALA A 202 -9.29 -3.15 -13.72
C ALA A 202 -10.82 -3.11 -13.55
N THR A 203 -11.54 -2.90 -14.64
CA THR A 203 -12.99 -2.70 -14.64
C THR A 203 -13.73 -3.98 -14.28
N TYR A 204 -13.36 -5.12 -14.86
CA TYR A 204 -14.01 -6.41 -14.62
C TYR A 204 -13.81 -6.92 -13.20
N ILE A 205 -12.59 -6.82 -12.67
CA ILE A 205 -12.23 -7.41 -11.38
C ILE A 205 -12.59 -6.47 -10.21
N TYR A 206 -12.28 -5.19 -10.32
CA TYR A 206 -12.43 -4.25 -9.21
C TYR A 206 -13.60 -3.27 -9.37
N GLY A 207 -14.18 -3.18 -10.56
CA GLY A 207 -15.30 -2.29 -10.85
C GLY A 207 -16.56 -2.55 -10.02
N PRO A 208 -17.00 -3.81 -9.84
CA PRO A 208 -18.25 -4.09 -9.10
C PRO A 208 -18.30 -3.50 -7.70
N GLN A 209 -17.23 -3.57 -6.91
CA GLN A 209 -17.17 -2.97 -5.58
C GLN A 209 -17.25 -1.43 -5.61
N LYS A 210 -16.89 -0.81 -6.74
CA LYS A 210 -16.93 0.65 -6.99
C LYS A 210 -18.25 1.12 -7.60
N GLY A 211 -19.19 0.22 -7.83
CA GLY A 211 -20.50 0.52 -8.40
C GLY A 211 -20.63 0.29 -9.90
N VAL A 212 -19.66 -0.38 -10.54
CA VAL A 212 -19.80 -0.80 -11.93
C VAL A 212 -20.88 -1.87 -12.04
N THR A 213 -21.94 -1.59 -12.77
CA THR A 213 -23.03 -2.52 -13.07
C THR A 213 -22.75 -3.32 -14.35
N PRO A 214 -23.40 -4.47 -14.58
CA PRO A 214 -23.14 -5.31 -15.74
C PRO A 214 -23.35 -4.62 -17.10
N ASP A 215 -24.21 -3.62 -17.17
CA ASP A 215 -24.51 -2.85 -18.38
C ASP A 215 -23.43 -1.82 -18.73
N ILE A 216 -22.81 -1.16 -17.74
CA ILE A 216 -21.74 -0.17 -17.97
C ILE A 216 -20.34 -0.80 -18.02
N LEU A 217 -20.18 -2.03 -17.52
CA LEU A 217 -18.90 -2.71 -17.44
C LEU A 217 -18.18 -2.81 -18.80
N PRO A 218 -18.83 -3.30 -19.90
CA PRO A 218 -18.17 -3.35 -21.23
C PRO A 218 -17.82 -1.97 -21.76
N VAL A 219 -18.60 -0.94 -21.43
CA VAL A 219 -18.39 0.44 -21.89
C VAL A 219 -17.13 1.02 -21.24
N LEU A 220 -16.99 0.84 -19.93
CA LEU A 220 -15.83 1.31 -19.19
C LEU A 220 -14.55 0.56 -19.57
N ASP A 221 -14.63 -0.76 -19.78
CA ASP A 221 -13.47 -1.55 -20.22
C ASP A 221 -13.02 -1.17 -21.63
N ALA A 222 -13.96 -0.95 -22.56
CA ALA A 222 -13.64 -0.43 -23.88
C ALA A 222 -12.99 0.96 -23.82
N GLY A 223 -13.43 1.82 -22.89
CA GLY A 223 -12.78 3.11 -22.61
C GLY A 223 -11.34 2.95 -22.13
N MET A 224 -11.07 2.03 -21.21
CA MET A 224 -9.71 1.70 -20.76
C MET A 224 -8.82 1.27 -21.92
N LYS A 225 -9.35 0.41 -22.80
CA LYS A 225 -8.63 -0.05 -23.99
C LYS A 225 -8.31 1.09 -24.93
N ASN A 226 -9.29 1.95 -25.24
CA ASN A 226 -9.09 3.14 -26.07
C ASN A 226 -8.00 4.05 -25.49
N TYR A 227 -8.07 4.34 -24.21
CA TYR A 227 -7.06 5.13 -23.50
C TYR A 227 -5.66 4.53 -23.63
N ALA A 228 -5.53 3.21 -23.48
CA ALA A 228 -4.24 2.53 -23.63
C ALA A 228 -3.69 2.66 -25.06
N GLU A 229 -4.55 2.48 -26.09
CA GLU A 229 -4.15 2.57 -27.49
C GLU A 229 -3.70 4.00 -27.87
N VAL A 230 -4.39 5.04 -27.37
CA VAL A 230 -3.99 6.43 -27.58
C VAL A 230 -2.71 6.75 -26.83
N THR A 231 -2.58 6.29 -25.58
CA THR A 231 -1.35 6.46 -24.79
C THR A 231 -0.16 5.85 -25.51
N ALA A 232 -0.27 4.62 -26.01
CA ALA A 232 0.80 3.96 -26.74
C ALA A 232 1.29 4.76 -27.96
N LYS A 233 0.37 5.37 -28.70
CA LYS A 233 0.70 6.22 -29.86
C LYS A 233 1.43 7.51 -29.48
N VAL A 234 1.02 8.15 -28.37
CA VAL A 234 1.55 9.47 -27.97
C VAL A 234 2.82 9.36 -27.12
N ILE A 235 2.83 8.44 -26.16
CA ILE A 235 3.93 8.26 -25.21
C ILE A 235 4.99 7.30 -25.75
N GLY A 236 4.60 6.40 -26.68
CA GLY A 236 5.50 5.38 -27.24
C GLY A 236 5.73 4.19 -26.32
N LYS A 237 4.91 4.01 -25.27
CA LYS A 237 4.94 2.90 -24.33
C LYS A 237 3.59 2.20 -24.28
N ASP A 238 3.58 0.87 -24.28
CA ASP A 238 2.38 0.04 -24.14
C ASP A 238 2.55 -0.93 -22.98
N ASN A 239 2.14 -0.48 -21.79
CA ASN A 239 2.15 -1.30 -20.57
C ASN A 239 0.75 -1.79 -20.17
N GLN A 240 -0.23 -1.81 -21.08
CA GLN A 240 -1.60 -2.24 -20.74
C GLN A 240 -1.66 -3.68 -20.18
N ASN A 241 -0.73 -4.55 -20.60
CA ASN A 241 -0.64 -5.94 -20.14
C ASN A 241 0.38 -6.15 -19.02
N ALA A 242 1.03 -5.09 -18.54
CA ALA A 242 1.97 -5.20 -17.44
C ALA A 242 1.23 -5.60 -16.15
N ALA A 243 1.90 -6.42 -15.32
CA ALA A 243 1.37 -6.80 -14.02
C ALA A 243 1.12 -5.55 -13.16
N GLY A 244 -0.09 -5.40 -12.65
CA GLY A 244 -0.48 -4.25 -11.84
C GLY A 244 -0.96 -3.01 -12.63
N ALA A 245 -0.94 -3.03 -13.97
CA ALA A 245 -1.46 -1.91 -14.76
C ALA A 245 -2.92 -1.59 -14.43
N GLY A 246 -3.73 -2.61 -14.11
CA GLY A 246 -5.13 -2.45 -13.71
C GLY A 246 -5.35 -2.02 -12.26
N ALA A 247 -4.30 -1.99 -11.44
CA ALA A 247 -4.44 -1.61 -10.05
C ALA A 247 -5.04 -0.20 -9.90
N ALA A 248 -5.87 -0.03 -8.87
CA ALA A 248 -6.54 1.24 -8.57
C ALA A 248 -7.30 1.84 -9.76
N GLY A 249 -8.01 0.99 -10.53
CA GLY A 249 -8.79 1.45 -11.68
C GLY A 249 -7.95 2.04 -12.81
N GLY A 250 -6.74 1.50 -13.01
CA GLY A 250 -5.80 1.90 -14.03
C GLY A 250 -4.77 2.96 -13.60
N LEU A 251 -4.75 3.37 -12.34
CA LEU A 251 -3.72 4.28 -11.83
C LEU A 251 -2.31 3.69 -11.97
N GLY A 252 -2.17 2.35 -11.80
CA GLY A 252 -0.91 1.64 -12.07
C GLY A 252 -0.42 1.83 -13.50
N PHE A 253 -1.31 1.78 -14.50
CA PHE A 253 -0.98 2.06 -15.89
C PHE A 253 -0.49 3.50 -16.10
N ALA A 254 -1.14 4.48 -15.45
CA ALA A 254 -0.71 5.88 -15.55
C ALA A 254 0.72 6.07 -15.02
N PHE A 255 1.06 5.50 -13.87
CA PHE A 255 2.42 5.56 -13.34
C PHE A 255 3.44 4.91 -14.28
N LEU A 256 3.15 3.71 -14.81
CA LEU A 256 4.05 3.00 -15.72
C LEU A 256 4.35 3.75 -17.04
N ASN A 257 3.34 4.41 -17.61
CA ASN A 257 3.48 5.00 -18.94
C ASN A 257 3.91 6.46 -18.94
N TYR A 258 3.45 7.25 -17.98
CA TYR A 258 3.67 8.71 -17.98
C TYR A 258 4.76 9.16 -17.01
N MET A 259 5.11 8.34 -16.01
CA MET A 259 5.98 8.77 -14.91
C MET A 259 7.16 7.84 -14.65
N ASP A 260 7.37 6.84 -15.51
CA ASP A 260 8.40 5.81 -15.33
C ASP A 260 8.35 5.14 -13.94
N GLY A 261 7.14 5.04 -13.37
CA GLY A 261 6.90 4.48 -12.05
C GLY A 261 7.20 2.98 -11.99
N GLU A 262 7.75 2.53 -10.87
CA GLU A 262 8.04 1.15 -10.59
C GLU A 262 6.94 0.54 -9.71
N LEU A 263 6.23 -0.48 -10.22
CA LEU A 263 5.26 -1.25 -9.42
C LEU A 263 6.00 -2.37 -8.68
N THR A 264 5.93 -2.35 -7.36
CA THR A 264 6.65 -3.28 -6.48
C THR A 264 5.69 -3.80 -5.41
N PRO A 265 5.80 -5.07 -4.97
CA PRO A 265 5.03 -5.54 -3.82
C PRO A 265 5.19 -4.62 -2.61
N GLY A 266 4.07 -4.29 -1.96
CA GLY A 266 4.05 -3.31 -0.87
C GLY A 266 5.03 -3.66 0.23
N ILE A 267 5.04 -4.91 0.66
CA ILE A 267 5.97 -5.37 1.69
C ILE A 267 7.44 -5.12 1.33
N GLN A 268 7.84 -5.34 0.07
CA GLN A 268 9.24 -5.11 -0.35
C GLN A 268 9.61 -3.63 -0.21
N LEU A 269 8.70 -2.73 -0.65
CA LEU A 269 8.93 -1.29 -0.52
C LEU A 269 9.11 -0.85 0.94
N ILE A 270 8.34 -1.44 1.84
CA ILE A 270 8.42 -1.12 3.26
C ILE A 270 9.71 -1.64 3.88
N LEU A 271 10.08 -2.90 3.60
CA LEU A 271 11.33 -3.48 4.09
C LEU A 271 12.56 -2.66 3.63
N ASP A 272 12.54 -2.20 2.37
CA ASP A 272 13.57 -1.31 1.84
C ASP A 272 13.59 0.04 2.56
N ALA A 273 12.41 0.68 2.72
CA ALA A 273 12.29 2.01 3.31
C ALA A 273 12.76 2.05 4.78
N VAL A 274 12.57 0.96 5.53
CA VAL A 274 13.02 0.86 6.93
C VAL A 274 14.42 0.31 7.09
N HIS A 275 15.10 -0.02 5.98
CA HIS A 275 16.45 -0.60 5.96
C HIS A 275 16.59 -1.81 6.89
N ILE A 276 15.57 -2.68 6.90
CA ILE A 276 15.52 -3.81 7.84
C ILE A 276 16.55 -4.89 7.49
N GLU A 277 16.90 -5.02 6.21
CA GLU A 277 17.83 -6.04 5.75
C GLU A 277 19.21 -5.91 6.41
N ASP A 278 19.67 -4.69 6.64
CA ASP A 278 20.95 -4.46 7.32
C ASP A 278 20.96 -4.99 8.75
N GLU A 279 19.81 -4.92 9.43
CA GLU A 279 19.66 -5.43 10.79
C GLU A 279 19.52 -6.96 10.85
N MET A 280 19.05 -7.57 9.76
CA MET A 280 18.83 -9.02 9.70
C MET A 280 20.09 -9.84 9.41
N LYS A 281 21.16 -9.22 8.91
CA LYS A 281 22.39 -9.92 8.49
C LYS A 281 23.05 -10.74 9.61
N ASP A 282 22.89 -10.32 10.85
CA ASP A 282 23.46 -10.93 12.06
C ASP A 282 22.41 -11.19 13.14
N ALA A 283 21.13 -11.22 12.77
CA ALA A 283 20.05 -11.52 13.70
C ALA A 283 20.00 -13.03 14.01
N ASP A 284 19.89 -13.36 15.31
CA ASP A 284 19.63 -14.74 15.74
C ASP A 284 18.17 -15.12 15.55
N VAL A 285 17.27 -14.16 15.84
CA VAL A 285 15.81 -14.35 15.79
C VAL A 285 15.16 -13.15 15.12
N VAL A 286 14.21 -13.42 14.25
CA VAL A 286 13.30 -12.43 13.66
C VAL A 286 11.91 -12.66 14.21
N VAL A 287 11.27 -11.60 14.68
CA VAL A 287 9.89 -11.64 15.16
C VAL A 287 9.02 -10.82 14.22
N THR A 288 7.95 -11.42 13.75
CA THR A 288 6.94 -10.78 12.89
C THR A 288 5.53 -11.06 13.42
N GLY A 289 4.50 -10.63 12.74
CA GLY A 289 3.12 -10.90 13.12
C GLY A 289 2.14 -9.91 12.51
N GLU A 290 0.86 -10.18 12.72
CA GLU A 290 -0.28 -9.37 12.32
C GLU A 290 -1.53 -9.73 13.13
N GLY A 291 -2.64 -9.01 12.91
CA GLY A 291 -3.89 -9.26 13.64
C GLY A 291 -4.47 -10.66 13.45
N CYS A 292 -4.35 -11.24 12.24
CA CYS A 292 -4.86 -12.60 11.95
C CYS A 292 -3.94 -13.31 10.95
N LEU A 293 -3.33 -14.41 11.38
CA LEU A 293 -2.63 -15.31 10.46
C LEU A 293 -3.61 -16.24 9.77
N ASP A 294 -3.64 -16.19 8.44
CA ASP A 294 -4.54 -16.95 7.59
C ASP A 294 -3.86 -17.44 6.30
N HIS A 295 -4.66 -17.96 5.36
CA HIS A 295 -4.15 -18.39 4.05
C HIS A 295 -3.56 -17.21 3.24
N GLN A 296 -4.12 -16.02 3.34
CA GLN A 296 -3.63 -14.84 2.62
C GLN A 296 -2.25 -14.41 3.12
N THR A 297 -1.97 -14.58 4.42
CA THR A 297 -0.63 -14.35 4.98
C THR A 297 0.41 -15.19 4.27
N ALA A 298 0.12 -16.50 4.07
CA ALA A 298 1.02 -17.42 3.36
C ALA A 298 1.25 -17.04 1.88
N MET A 299 0.33 -16.30 1.25
CA MET A 299 0.46 -15.82 -0.13
C MET A 299 1.44 -14.65 -0.30
N GLY A 300 2.08 -14.16 0.76
CA GLY A 300 3.14 -13.15 0.66
C GLY A 300 2.85 -11.81 1.33
N LYS A 301 1.90 -11.76 2.28
CA LYS A 301 1.71 -10.57 3.12
C LYS A 301 2.93 -10.27 3.99
N ALA A 302 2.86 -9.16 4.72
CA ALA A 302 3.94 -8.60 5.51
C ALA A 302 4.71 -9.64 6.38
N PRO A 303 4.07 -10.51 7.17
CA PRO A 303 4.80 -11.47 7.99
C PRO A 303 5.66 -12.46 7.19
N VAL A 304 5.16 -12.93 6.03
CA VAL A 304 5.90 -13.85 5.18
C VAL A 304 7.04 -13.14 4.43
N GLY A 305 6.87 -11.86 4.07
CA GLY A 305 7.96 -11.06 3.50
C GLY A 305 9.14 -10.93 4.47
N VAL A 306 8.84 -10.62 5.74
CA VAL A 306 9.83 -10.57 6.81
C VAL A 306 10.49 -11.93 7.03
N ALA A 307 9.70 -13.01 7.06
CA ALA A 307 10.21 -14.38 7.26
C ALA A 307 11.19 -14.81 6.17
N LYS A 308 10.84 -14.55 4.90
CA LYS A 308 11.72 -14.85 3.77
C LYS A 308 13.07 -14.14 3.88
N LEU A 309 13.04 -12.86 4.29
CA LEU A 309 14.26 -12.08 4.48
C LEU A 309 15.08 -12.61 5.66
N GLY A 310 14.45 -12.92 6.81
CA GLY A 310 15.12 -13.54 7.95
C GLY A 310 15.77 -14.87 7.59
N LYS A 311 15.07 -15.71 6.83
CA LYS A 311 15.56 -17.03 6.38
C LYS A 311 16.77 -16.91 5.44
N LYS A 312 16.82 -15.85 4.60
CA LYS A 312 17.98 -15.56 3.74
C LYS A 312 19.28 -15.44 4.56
N TYR A 313 19.19 -14.93 5.80
CA TYR A 313 20.30 -14.74 6.70
C TYR A 313 20.42 -15.80 7.81
N GLY A 314 19.58 -16.85 7.75
CA GLY A 314 19.63 -17.98 8.67
C GLY A 314 19.01 -17.73 10.05
N ALA A 315 18.32 -16.60 10.23
CA ALA A 315 17.62 -16.31 11.48
C ALA A 315 16.38 -17.20 11.66
N LYS A 316 16.06 -17.55 12.91
CA LYS A 316 14.78 -18.18 13.23
C LYS A 316 13.68 -17.14 13.18
N THR A 317 12.57 -17.45 12.50
CA THR A 317 11.43 -16.52 12.38
C THR A 317 10.25 -17.00 13.21
N ILE A 318 9.78 -16.14 14.11
CA ILE A 318 8.62 -16.37 14.97
C ILE A 318 7.55 -15.32 14.64
N ALA A 319 6.29 -15.77 14.53
CA ALA A 319 5.17 -14.85 14.36
C ALA A 319 4.25 -14.82 15.59
N PHE A 320 3.79 -13.62 15.96
CA PHE A 320 2.69 -13.42 16.91
C PHE A 320 1.45 -12.94 16.19
N ALA A 321 0.28 -13.44 16.59
CA ALA A 321 -0.98 -13.08 15.96
C ALA A 321 -2.10 -12.86 16.97
N GLY A 322 -3.04 -11.96 16.68
CA GLY A 322 -4.26 -11.82 17.47
C GLY A 322 -5.09 -13.08 17.40
N SER A 323 -5.28 -13.61 16.20
CA SER A 323 -5.94 -14.89 15.93
C SER A 323 -5.16 -15.70 14.90
N VAL A 324 -5.39 -17.01 14.88
CA VAL A 324 -4.74 -17.95 13.98
C VAL A 324 -5.80 -18.82 13.33
N ALA A 325 -5.99 -18.66 12.03
CA ALA A 325 -6.89 -19.51 11.25
C ALA A 325 -6.32 -20.92 11.07
N LYS A 326 -7.18 -21.88 10.76
CA LYS A 326 -6.75 -23.27 10.55
C LYS A 326 -5.72 -23.40 9.43
N GLU A 327 -5.84 -22.59 8.41
CA GLU A 327 -5.00 -22.54 7.22
C GLU A 327 -3.64 -21.87 7.46
N ALA A 328 -3.43 -21.21 8.61
CA ALA A 328 -2.18 -20.55 8.96
C ALA A 328 -0.95 -21.49 8.98
N VAL A 329 -1.16 -22.82 9.05
CA VAL A 329 -0.11 -23.83 8.92
C VAL A 329 0.70 -23.65 7.63
N ALA A 330 0.11 -23.13 6.55
CA ALA A 330 0.80 -22.81 5.31
C ALA A 330 1.90 -21.74 5.50
N CYS A 331 1.82 -20.91 6.54
CA CYS A 331 2.86 -19.94 6.87
C CYS A 331 4.19 -20.57 7.27
N ASN A 332 4.16 -21.82 7.81
CA ASN A 332 5.38 -22.55 8.12
C ASN A 332 6.14 -22.92 6.85
N GLU A 333 5.44 -23.36 5.81
CA GLU A 333 6.04 -23.65 4.50
C GLU A 333 6.55 -22.36 3.82
N ALA A 334 5.91 -21.23 4.11
CA ALA A 334 6.28 -19.92 3.59
C ALA A 334 7.49 -19.28 4.31
N GLY A 335 7.99 -19.89 5.41
CA GLY A 335 9.23 -19.48 6.08
C GLY A 335 9.11 -19.04 7.54
N ILE A 336 7.92 -19.06 8.13
CA ILE A 336 7.72 -18.80 9.57
C ILE A 336 7.96 -20.12 10.31
N ASP A 337 9.00 -20.18 11.17
CA ASP A 337 9.35 -21.41 11.87
C ASP A 337 8.33 -21.79 12.96
N ALA A 338 7.74 -20.79 13.65
CA ALA A 338 6.68 -21.01 14.62
C ALA A 338 5.79 -19.77 14.74
N PHE A 339 4.51 -19.97 15.05
CA PHE A 339 3.58 -18.87 15.30
C PHE A 339 2.75 -19.12 16.56
N PHE A 340 2.38 -18.03 17.25
CA PHE A 340 1.70 -18.09 18.54
C PHE A 340 0.58 -17.04 18.57
N PRO A 341 -0.66 -17.43 18.98
CA PRO A 341 -1.71 -16.47 19.29
C PRO A 341 -1.38 -15.72 20.58
N ILE A 342 -1.71 -14.42 20.61
CA ILE A 342 -1.51 -13.60 21.82
C ILE A 342 -2.71 -13.62 22.77
N VAL A 343 -3.87 -14.06 22.32
CA VAL A 343 -5.05 -14.24 23.18
C VAL A 343 -4.81 -15.42 24.12
N ARG A 344 -4.65 -15.13 25.41
CA ARG A 344 -4.15 -16.10 26.41
C ARG A 344 -5.24 -16.90 27.12
N GLY A 345 -6.51 -16.59 26.89
CA GLY A 345 -7.63 -17.25 27.53
C GLY A 345 -8.92 -17.04 26.77
N ILE A 346 -10.03 -17.54 27.32
CA ILE A 346 -11.36 -17.25 26.76
C ILE A 346 -11.63 -15.77 27.01
N SER A 347 -11.93 -15.04 25.94
CA SER A 347 -12.13 -13.59 25.94
C SER A 347 -13.18 -13.21 24.89
N THR A 348 -13.83 -12.08 25.08
CA THR A 348 -14.65 -11.48 24.03
C THR A 348 -13.75 -10.79 22.99
N LEU A 349 -14.31 -10.51 21.79
CA LEU A 349 -13.56 -9.78 20.77
C LEU A 349 -13.18 -8.37 21.27
N GLU A 350 -14.10 -7.69 21.97
CA GLU A 350 -13.88 -6.36 22.53
C GLU A 350 -12.72 -6.36 23.54
N GLU A 351 -12.70 -7.32 24.47
CA GLU A 351 -11.59 -7.44 25.43
C GLU A 351 -10.27 -7.80 24.76
N ALA A 352 -10.28 -8.68 23.75
CA ALA A 352 -9.09 -9.09 23.02
C ALA A 352 -8.49 -7.95 22.17
N MET A 353 -9.35 -7.04 21.68
CA MET A 353 -8.96 -5.88 20.88
C MET A 353 -8.66 -4.63 21.70
N ASP A 354 -8.96 -4.63 23.02
CA ASP A 354 -8.58 -3.53 23.91
C ASP A 354 -7.05 -3.33 23.85
N PRO A 355 -6.56 -2.11 23.53
CA PRO A 355 -5.14 -1.86 23.29
C PRO A 355 -4.23 -2.25 24.46
N ASP A 356 -4.63 -1.99 25.68
CA ASP A 356 -3.80 -2.27 26.85
C ASP A 356 -3.77 -3.77 27.14
N THR A 357 -4.89 -4.46 27.02
CA THR A 357 -5.00 -5.92 27.13
C THR A 357 -4.17 -6.61 26.04
N ALA A 358 -4.25 -6.15 24.81
CA ALA A 358 -3.51 -6.71 23.68
C ALA A 358 -1.99 -6.54 23.85
N LYS A 359 -1.52 -5.36 24.27
CA LYS A 359 -0.10 -5.10 24.57
C LYS A 359 0.42 -5.99 25.72
N ALA A 360 -0.36 -6.12 26.78
CA ALA A 360 0.01 -6.98 27.92
C ALA A 360 0.08 -8.46 27.50
N ASN A 361 -0.88 -8.94 26.73
CA ASN A 361 -0.91 -10.28 26.20
C ASN A 361 0.25 -10.57 25.25
N MET A 362 0.56 -9.64 24.34
CA MET A 362 1.71 -9.70 23.43
C MET A 362 3.03 -9.83 24.20
N ALA A 363 3.27 -8.94 25.17
CA ALA A 363 4.47 -8.95 25.97
C ALA A 363 4.61 -10.25 26.76
N ALA A 364 3.53 -10.69 27.42
CA ALA A 364 3.55 -11.91 28.21
C ALA A 364 3.73 -13.19 27.35
N THR A 365 3.18 -13.22 26.13
CA THR A 365 3.36 -14.33 25.20
C THR A 365 4.80 -14.35 24.68
N ALA A 366 5.34 -13.20 24.28
CA ALA A 366 6.74 -13.05 23.86
C ALA A 366 7.70 -13.48 24.97
N GLU A 367 7.47 -13.07 26.23
CA GLU A 367 8.28 -13.50 27.36
C GLU A 367 8.36 -15.04 27.45
N GLN A 368 7.20 -15.72 27.41
CA GLN A 368 7.19 -17.18 27.57
C GLN A 368 7.89 -17.90 26.40
N VAL A 369 7.70 -17.42 25.17
CA VAL A 369 8.39 -17.96 24.00
C VAL A 369 9.91 -17.79 24.12
N PHE A 370 10.38 -16.61 24.52
CA PHE A 370 11.82 -16.34 24.66
C PHE A 370 12.48 -17.01 25.87
N ARG A 371 11.71 -17.50 26.83
CA ARG A 371 12.24 -18.39 27.90
C ARG A 371 12.66 -19.75 27.35
N LEU A 372 12.16 -20.19 26.22
CA LEU A 372 12.52 -21.45 25.54
C LEU A 372 13.76 -21.33 24.64
N LEU A 373 14.09 -20.13 24.19
CA LEU A 373 15.25 -19.81 23.34
C LEU A 373 16.49 -19.48 24.22
#